data_2e68cee1d2618fd83972860956ba3813
#
_entry.id   2e68cee1d2618fd83972860956ba3813
#
_cell.length_a   1.000
_cell.length_b   1.000
_cell.length_c   1.000
_cell.angle_alpha   90.00
_cell.angle_beta   90.00
_cell.angle_gamma   90.00
#
_symmetry.space_group_name_H-M   'P 1'
#
loop_
_entity.id
_entity.type
_entity.pdbx_description
1 polymer ?
#
loop_
_entity_poly.entity_id
_entity_poly.type
_entity_poly.pdbx_seq_one_letter_code
_entity_poly.pdbx_strand_id
1 'polypeptide(L)'
;MTLKEAHLRISDFDWDEGNALHLELGHGIEPQEVEEVFVNQPLFRRTKKGHYAALGPTTAGRYLIIVFELRKRGIIRPITGWDMKRAEIQYYKQHRR
;
A
#
# COMPACT_ATOMS: atom_id res chain seq x y z
N MET A 1 -17.03 -2.97 -9.76
CA MET A 1 -16.31 -1.72 -9.51
C MET A 1 -14.91 -2.01 -8.99
N THR A 2 -13.88 -1.40 -9.57
CA THR A 2 -12.52 -1.55 -9.11
C THR A 2 -12.23 -0.60 -7.94
N LEU A 3 -11.19 -0.87 -7.17
CA LEU A 3 -10.77 0.05 -6.11
C LEU A 3 -10.50 1.45 -6.65
N LYS A 4 -9.92 1.53 -7.83
CA LYS A 4 -9.61 2.81 -8.48
C LYS A 4 -10.86 3.60 -8.81
N GLU A 5 -11.86 2.93 -9.38
CA GLU A 5 -13.11 3.57 -9.78
C GLU A 5 -13.98 3.93 -8.60
N ALA A 6 -13.85 3.18 -7.52
CA ALA A 6 -14.63 3.40 -6.32
C ALA A 6 -14.22 4.65 -5.57
N HIS A 7 -13.16 5.34 -5.98
CA HIS A 7 -12.62 6.46 -5.21
C HIS A 7 -12.44 6.04 -3.76
N LEU A 8 -11.62 5.04 -3.55
CA LEU A 8 -11.43 4.43 -2.24
C LEU A 8 -11.26 5.49 -1.16
N ARG A 9 -12.21 5.54 -0.24
CA ARG A 9 -12.14 6.44 0.89
C ARG A 9 -11.59 5.67 2.07
N ILE A 10 -10.39 6.01 2.45
CA ILE A 10 -9.72 5.40 3.57
C ILE A 10 -10.09 6.16 4.81
N SER A 11 -10.78 5.48 5.74
CA SER A 11 -11.18 6.11 6.98
C SER A 11 -10.10 5.95 8.05
N ASP A 12 -9.39 4.83 8.04
CA ASP A 12 -8.37 4.56 9.04
C ASP A 12 -7.52 3.38 8.62
N PHE A 13 -6.42 3.19 9.34
CA PHE A 13 -5.52 2.05 9.20
C PHE A 13 -5.61 1.19 10.46
N ASP A 14 -5.71 -0.12 10.25
CA ASP A 14 -5.76 -1.07 11.35
C ASP A 14 -4.35 -1.55 11.65
N TRP A 15 -3.70 -0.88 12.58
CA TRP A 15 -2.37 -1.23 13.04
C TRP A 15 -2.44 -1.98 14.37
N ASP A 16 -1.65 -3.01 14.50
CA ASP A 16 -1.35 -3.63 15.78
C ASP A 16 0.15 -3.96 15.82
N GLU A 17 0.60 -4.52 16.92
CA GLU A 17 2.00 -4.85 17.07
C GLU A 17 2.46 -5.85 16.01
N GLY A 18 1.57 -6.79 15.64
CA GLY A 18 1.92 -7.84 14.67
C GLY A 18 2.29 -7.29 13.31
N ASN A 19 1.39 -6.53 12.69
CA ASN A 19 1.67 -6.03 11.34
C ASN A 19 2.68 -4.88 11.33
N ALA A 20 2.68 -4.03 12.36
CA ALA A 20 3.65 -2.94 12.45
C ALA A 20 5.08 -3.48 12.58
N LEU A 21 5.30 -4.43 13.48
CA LEU A 21 6.63 -5.01 13.66
C LEU A 21 7.07 -5.83 12.46
N HIS A 22 6.15 -6.54 11.82
CA HIS A 22 6.48 -7.29 10.62
C HIS A 22 7.05 -6.38 9.53
N LEU A 23 6.42 -5.23 9.32
CA LEU A 23 6.88 -4.28 8.30
C LEU A 23 8.19 -3.62 8.71
N GLU A 24 8.32 -3.20 9.96
CA GLU A 24 9.56 -2.56 10.42
C GLU A 24 10.75 -3.53 10.45
N LEU A 25 10.59 -4.65 11.13
CA LEU A 25 11.70 -5.57 11.36
C LEU A 25 11.96 -6.46 10.15
N GLY A 26 10.90 -6.84 9.43
CA GLY A 26 11.04 -7.72 8.28
C GLY A 26 11.41 -7.00 7.00
N HIS A 27 11.00 -5.73 6.85
CA HIS A 27 11.13 -5.02 5.58
C HIS A 27 11.65 -3.59 5.71
N GLY A 28 11.91 -3.13 6.93
CA GLY A 28 12.40 -1.77 7.14
C GLY A 28 11.41 -0.69 6.74
N ILE A 29 10.12 -0.97 6.84
CA ILE A 29 9.06 -0.04 6.46
C ILE A 29 8.31 0.39 7.70
N GLU A 30 8.27 1.69 7.96
CA GLU A 30 7.56 2.24 9.10
C GLU A 30 6.07 2.45 8.79
N PRO A 31 5.18 2.38 9.79
CA PRO A 31 3.75 2.63 9.57
C PRO A 31 3.46 3.94 8.85
N GLN A 32 4.18 5.00 9.21
CA GLN A 32 3.99 6.28 8.54
C GLN A 32 4.28 6.21 7.05
N GLU A 33 5.31 5.46 6.65
CA GLU A 33 5.64 5.29 5.23
C GLU A 33 4.51 4.58 4.48
N VAL A 34 3.91 3.57 5.12
CA VAL A 34 2.76 2.88 4.52
C VAL A 34 1.61 3.86 4.30
N GLU A 35 1.28 4.64 5.30
CA GLU A 35 0.18 5.60 5.18
C GLU A 35 0.44 6.64 4.10
N GLU A 36 1.68 7.07 3.95
CA GLU A 36 2.06 8.01 2.90
C GLU A 36 1.81 7.46 1.50
N VAL A 37 2.06 6.18 1.28
CA VAL A 37 1.78 5.56 -0.02
C VAL A 37 0.30 5.73 -0.39
N PHE A 38 -0.59 5.56 0.57
CA PHE A 38 -2.02 5.66 0.31
C PHE A 38 -2.49 7.08 -0.01
N VAL A 39 -1.78 8.11 0.43
CA VAL A 39 -2.14 9.49 0.09
C VAL A 39 -1.39 10.02 -1.14
N ASN A 40 -0.39 9.33 -1.61
CA ASN A 40 0.45 9.77 -2.73
C ASN A 40 0.06 9.11 -4.05
N GLN A 41 -1.24 9.09 -4.35
CA GLN A 41 -1.79 8.60 -5.62
C GLN A 41 -1.31 7.18 -5.98
N PRO A 42 -1.59 6.19 -5.14
CA PRO A 42 -1.13 4.83 -5.43
C PRO A 42 -1.91 4.19 -6.57
N LEU A 43 -1.30 3.20 -7.20
CA LEU A 43 -2.01 2.26 -8.05
C LEU A 43 -2.45 1.09 -7.18
N PHE A 44 -3.62 0.55 -7.46
CA PHE A 44 -4.13 -0.62 -6.74
C PHE A 44 -4.18 -1.83 -7.65
N ARG A 45 -3.88 -3.00 -7.09
CA ARG A 45 -3.96 -4.29 -7.76
C ARG A 45 -4.58 -5.32 -6.84
N ARG A 46 -5.25 -6.30 -7.44
CA ARG A 46 -5.64 -7.49 -6.70
C ARG A 46 -4.47 -8.45 -6.61
N THR A 47 -4.35 -9.12 -5.48
CA THR A 47 -3.42 -10.21 -5.31
C THR A 47 -4.17 -11.54 -5.33
N LYS A 48 -3.44 -12.65 -5.30
CA LYS A 48 -4.03 -13.98 -5.48
C LYS A 48 -4.97 -14.42 -4.37
N LYS A 49 -4.85 -13.89 -3.16
CA LYS A 49 -5.59 -14.41 -2.00
C LYS A 49 -6.70 -13.47 -1.52
N GLY A 50 -7.23 -12.67 -2.44
CA GLY A 50 -8.27 -11.72 -2.05
C GLY A 50 -7.76 -10.49 -1.34
N HIS A 51 -6.47 -10.34 -1.22
CA HIS A 51 -5.85 -9.11 -0.75
C HIS A 51 -5.62 -8.16 -1.92
N TYR A 52 -5.20 -6.97 -1.60
CA TYR A 52 -4.87 -5.94 -2.60
C TYR A 52 -3.46 -5.45 -2.36
N ALA A 53 -2.89 -4.84 -3.38
CA ALA A 53 -1.60 -4.19 -3.27
C ALA A 53 -1.74 -2.73 -3.66
N ALA A 54 -1.11 -1.84 -2.90
CA ALA A 54 -0.97 -0.43 -3.22
C ALA A 54 0.46 -0.18 -3.64
N LEU A 55 0.66 0.39 -4.82
CA LEU A 55 1.97 0.69 -5.38
C LEU A 55 2.14 2.19 -5.43
N GLY A 56 3.13 2.73 -4.77
CA GLY A 56 3.36 4.16 -4.83
C GLY A 56 4.52 4.62 -3.97
N PRO A 57 4.80 5.93 -4.01
CA PRO A 57 5.92 6.48 -3.28
C PRO A 57 5.52 6.94 -1.88
N THR A 58 6.49 6.89 -0.98
CA THR A 58 6.41 7.65 0.26
C THR A 58 6.65 9.13 -0.06
N THR A 59 6.41 9.99 0.92
CA THR A 59 6.65 11.41 0.74
C THR A 59 8.14 11.70 0.47
N ALA A 60 9.03 10.89 1.01
CA ALA A 60 10.46 11.02 0.74
C ALA A 60 10.90 10.42 -0.60
N GLY A 61 9.98 9.82 -1.35
CA GLY A 61 10.30 9.28 -2.67
C GLY A 61 10.75 7.83 -2.70
N ARG A 62 10.53 7.10 -1.62
CA ARG A 62 10.78 5.66 -1.59
C ARG A 62 9.58 4.94 -2.20
N TYR A 63 9.81 4.10 -3.21
CA TYR A 63 8.72 3.41 -3.92
C TYR A 63 8.46 2.06 -3.28
N LEU A 64 7.22 1.87 -2.80
CA LEU A 64 6.83 0.69 -2.04
C LEU A 64 5.64 -0.03 -2.69
N ILE A 65 5.58 -1.33 -2.44
CA ILE A 65 4.39 -2.14 -2.67
C ILE A 65 3.89 -2.54 -1.28
N ILE A 66 2.63 -2.21 -0.98
CA ILE A 66 2.02 -2.54 0.30
C ILE A 66 0.86 -3.49 0.05
N VAL A 67 0.95 -4.69 0.58
CA VAL A 67 -0.15 -5.66 0.52
C VAL A 67 -1.06 -5.41 1.70
N PHE A 68 -2.36 -5.31 1.44
CA PHE A 68 -3.31 -4.96 2.48
C PHE A 68 -4.62 -5.71 2.29
N GLU A 69 -5.39 -5.75 3.35
CA GLU A 69 -6.75 -6.22 3.38
C GLU A 69 -7.67 -5.02 3.50
N LEU A 70 -8.68 -4.96 2.62
CA LEU A 70 -9.67 -3.89 2.69
C LEU A 70 -10.82 -4.40 3.56
N ARG A 71 -11.04 -3.71 4.67
CA ARG A 71 -12.07 -4.05 5.62
C ARG A 71 -13.26 -3.11 5.49
N LYS A 72 -14.32 -3.40 6.22
CA LYS A 72 -15.53 -2.59 6.19
C LYS A 72 -15.23 -1.12 6.50
N ARG A 73 -16.01 -0.23 5.90
CA ARG A 73 -15.97 1.21 6.15
C ARG A 73 -14.65 1.88 5.77
N GLY A 74 -13.94 1.29 4.80
CA GLY A 74 -12.71 1.89 4.31
C GLY A 74 -11.51 1.72 5.22
N ILE A 75 -11.56 0.75 6.13
CA ILE A 75 -10.41 0.45 7.00
C ILE A 75 -9.41 -0.41 6.23
N ILE A 76 -8.18 0.04 6.22
CA ILE A 76 -7.07 -0.67 5.57
C ILE A 76 -6.26 -1.40 6.63
N ARG A 77 -6.11 -2.71 6.47
CA ARG A 77 -5.19 -3.46 7.32
C ARG A 77 -3.95 -3.83 6.52
N PRO A 78 -2.83 -3.14 6.71
CA PRO A 78 -1.58 -3.53 6.07
C PRO A 78 -1.13 -4.90 6.55
N ILE A 79 -0.62 -5.71 5.63
CA ILE A 79 -0.19 -7.07 5.94
C ILE A 79 1.32 -7.19 5.80
N THR A 80 1.84 -6.79 4.64
CA THR A 80 3.27 -6.85 4.35
C THR A 80 3.59 -5.84 3.26
N GLY A 81 4.86 -5.65 2.96
CA GLY A 81 5.28 -4.75 1.91
C GLY A 81 6.77 -4.86 1.66
N TRP A 82 7.20 -4.28 0.55
CA TRP A 82 8.61 -4.30 0.16
C TRP A 82 8.89 -3.16 -0.80
N ASP A 83 10.18 -2.90 -1.02
CA ASP A 83 10.60 -1.91 -2.00
C ASP A 83 10.34 -2.40 -3.41
N MET A 84 9.90 -1.50 -4.29
CA MET A 84 9.73 -1.82 -5.70
C MET A 84 11.09 -2.06 -6.37
N LYS A 85 11.09 -2.99 -7.31
CA LYS A 85 12.20 -3.14 -8.25
C LYS A 85 12.10 -2.07 -9.33
N ARG A 86 13.19 -1.88 -10.08
CA ARG A 86 13.23 -0.86 -11.14
C ARG A 86 12.07 -0.99 -12.14
N ALA A 87 11.78 -2.20 -12.59
CA ALA A 87 10.70 -2.43 -13.53
C ALA A 87 9.34 -2.05 -12.96
N GLU A 88 9.14 -2.28 -11.66
CA GLU A 88 7.90 -1.94 -10.98
C GLU A 88 7.75 -0.42 -10.81
N ILE A 89 8.86 0.26 -10.54
CA ILE A 89 8.86 1.73 -10.47
C ILE A 89 8.48 2.32 -11.83
N GLN A 90 9.05 1.78 -12.91
CA GLN A 90 8.71 2.24 -14.26
C GLN A 90 7.26 1.99 -14.59
N TYR A 91 6.75 0.81 -14.22
CA TYR A 91 5.34 0.49 -14.40
C TYR A 91 4.47 1.52 -13.67
N TYR A 92 4.77 1.80 -12.41
CA TYR A 92 4.02 2.79 -11.65
C TYR A 92 4.02 4.15 -12.33
N LYS A 93 5.20 4.62 -12.75
CA LYS A 93 5.32 5.94 -13.38
C LYS A 93 4.56 6.04 -14.69
N GLN A 94 4.44 4.95 -15.44
CA GLN A 94 3.71 4.92 -16.70
C GLN A 94 2.20 4.88 -16.50
N HIS A 95 1.73 4.34 -15.39
CA HIS A 95 0.30 4.10 -15.17
C HIS A 95 -0.34 5.04 -14.15
N ARG A 96 0.44 5.83 -13.45
CA ARG A 96 -0.11 6.84 -12.55
C ARG A 96 -0.74 7.98 -13.34
N ARG A 97 -1.66 8.66 -12.71
CA ARG A 97 -2.28 9.84 -13.29
C ARG A 97 -1.75 11.12 -12.70
#